data_b54293eafaa310f8ca651cd89644a57b
#
_entry.id   b54293eafaa310f8ca651cd89644a57b
#
_cell.length_a   1.000
_cell.length_b   1.000
_cell.length_c   1.000
_cell.angle_alpha   90.00
_cell.angle_beta   90.00
_cell.angle_gamma   90.00
#
_symmetry.space_group_name_H-M   'P 1'
#
loop_
_entity.id
_entity.type
_entity.pdbx_description
1 polymer ?
#
loop_
_entity_poly.entity_id
_entity_poly.type
_entity_poly.pdbx_seq_one_letter_code
_entity_poly.pdbx_strand_id
1 'polypeptide(L)'
;MTIALSFNPTTTTAATEARMFLPHGGSLFLATGQWDAPTTETGPKMLRQDHANGPWLVDFAFPMKMMVCNCVAELNFPSKKFSTLATGFWAGPSEIAIRQAAGNWLMVPLGTTWGGTQVRSFHSYVQRDGTEVVFAGSDQGVFAGYYNHTVAGSIAWDAHPELVPTGYMGLKRIMGFAEIAGTLYCSIGEQVFVRNNQHKTWTLWWTNPDPGATSDALGALRGMTAITAPHNGTKLPPGLVAGATTLWMANCSSNNAYIVSLDPATWTATELFSVKKGITAYNNFCVVPMPDQSLCVIAGQHGASVATLVILHDGVFKPWRKLPQTSTQAQMACRTVALSPFDKNSLYVGGYDCNQSGIPKNLTAWADVGLITDYLAL
;
A
#
# COMPACT_ATOMS: atom_id res chain seq x y z
N MET A 1 -27.87 -4.16 -4.85
CA MET A 1 -27.20 -3.35 -5.87
C MET A 1 -26.01 -4.14 -6.36
N THR A 2 -25.91 -4.38 -7.65
CA THR A 2 -24.78 -5.12 -8.21
C THR A 2 -23.71 -4.08 -8.52
N ILE A 3 -22.60 -4.11 -7.80
CA ILE A 3 -21.46 -3.26 -8.11
C ILE A 3 -20.87 -3.80 -9.40
N ALA A 4 -20.69 -2.96 -10.38
CA ALA A 4 -20.18 -3.37 -11.68
C ALA A 4 -18.67 -3.48 -11.62
N LEU A 5 -18.12 -4.64 -12.00
CA LEU A 5 -16.66 -4.78 -12.12
C LEU A 5 -16.17 -3.77 -13.16
N SER A 6 -15.38 -2.79 -12.72
CA SER A 6 -14.78 -1.78 -13.59
C SER A 6 -13.64 -2.34 -14.44
N PHE A 7 -13.14 -3.52 -14.06
CA PHE A 7 -12.03 -4.17 -14.69
C PHE A 7 -12.33 -5.66 -14.88
N ASN A 8 -12.53 -6.03 -16.13
CA ASN A 8 -12.49 -7.42 -16.58
C ASN A 8 -11.27 -7.55 -17.47
N PRO A 9 -10.23 -8.32 -17.08
CA PRO A 9 -8.99 -8.36 -17.83
C PRO A 9 -9.23 -8.90 -19.25
N THR A 10 -9.00 -8.04 -20.24
CA THR A 10 -8.83 -8.44 -21.62
C THR A 10 -7.43 -9.05 -21.79
N THR A 11 -7.16 -9.68 -22.95
CA THR A 11 -5.83 -10.24 -23.24
C THR A 11 -4.69 -9.21 -23.11
N THR A 12 -4.96 -7.93 -23.40
CA THR A 12 -3.98 -6.85 -23.32
C THR A 12 -3.75 -6.35 -21.88
N THR A 13 -4.80 -6.37 -21.05
CA THR A 13 -4.73 -5.93 -19.65
C THR A 13 -4.68 -7.10 -18.67
N ALA A 14 -4.52 -8.33 -19.15
CA ALA A 14 -4.47 -9.53 -18.31
C ALA A 14 -3.49 -9.37 -17.16
N ALA A 15 -3.96 -9.67 -15.95
CA ALA A 15 -3.20 -9.63 -14.71
C ALA A 15 -3.79 -10.63 -13.72
N THR A 16 -2.98 -11.09 -12.77
CA THR A 16 -3.43 -12.01 -11.72
C THR A 16 -3.85 -11.30 -10.45
N GLU A 17 -3.42 -10.06 -10.26
CA GLU A 17 -3.72 -9.28 -9.05
C GLU A 17 -3.74 -7.78 -9.35
N ALA A 18 -4.77 -7.07 -8.87
CA ALA A 18 -4.77 -5.63 -8.73
C ALA A 18 -4.10 -5.27 -7.39
N ARG A 19 -2.92 -4.66 -7.44
CA ARG A 19 -2.05 -4.49 -6.27
C ARG A 19 -2.24 -3.19 -5.55
N MET A 20 -2.26 -2.09 -6.29
CA MET A 20 -2.32 -0.76 -5.70
C MET A 20 -2.89 0.25 -6.70
N PHE A 21 -3.91 0.97 -6.28
CA PHE A 21 -4.38 2.16 -6.98
C PHE A 21 -3.61 3.39 -6.51
N LEU A 22 -3.38 4.30 -7.45
CA LEU A 22 -2.85 5.63 -7.17
C LEU A 22 -3.50 6.68 -8.06
N PRO A 23 -4.32 7.59 -7.52
CA PRO A 23 -4.74 8.80 -8.20
C PRO A 23 -3.55 9.72 -8.46
N HIS A 24 -3.33 10.13 -9.71
CA HIS A 24 -2.26 11.07 -10.07
C HIS A 24 -2.57 11.81 -11.36
N GLY A 25 -2.41 13.14 -11.36
CA GLY A 25 -2.54 13.98 -12.54
C GLY A 25 -3.91 13.90 -13.22
N GLY A 26 -4.99 13.65 -12.47
CA GLY A 26 -6.33 13.48 -13.01
C GLY A 26 -6.64 12.10 -13.59
N SER A 27 -5.69 11.17 -13.55
CA SER A 27 -5.85 9.77 -13.94
C SER A 27 -5.80 8.86 -12.71
N LEU A 28 -6.30 7.64 -12.86
CA LEU A 28 -6.13 6.56 -11.88
C LEU A 28 -5.15 5.53 -12.42
N PHE A 29 -4.06 5.31 -11.71
CA PHE A 29 -3.09 4.27 -12.01
C PHE A 29 -3.38 3.00 -11.20
N LEU A 30 -3.11 1.83 -11.80
CA LEU A 30 -3.22 0.54 -11.14
C LEU A 30 -1.96 -0.28 -11.38
N ALA A 31 -1.20 -0.52 -10.31
CA ALA A 31 -0.13 -1.49 -10.30
C ALA A 31 -0.69 -2.91 -10.27
N THR A 32 -0.17 -3.83 -11.11
CA THR A 32 -0.66 -5.20 -11.21
C THR A 32 0.39 -6.24 -10.85
N GLY A 33 -0.04 -7.45 -10.57
CA GLY A 33 0.78 -8.62 -10.38
C GLY A 33 0.53 -9.69 -11.44
N GLN A 34 1.56 -10.53 -11.65
CA GLN A 34 1.52 -11.67 -12.57
C GLN A 34 2.14 -12.89 -11.89
N TRP A 35 1.45 -13.42 -10.88
CA TRP A 35 1.98 -14.49 -10.02
C TRP A 35 2.18 -15.83 -10.73
N ASP A 36 1.30 -16.13 -11.68
CA ASP A 36 1.24 -17.42 -12.36
C ASP A 36 1.58 -17.33 -13.84
N ALA A 37 2.54 -16.50 -14.20
CA ALA A 37 2.97 -16.37 -15.58
C ALA A 37 4.20 -17.26 -15.90
N PRO A 38 4.12 -18.58 -15.89
CA PRO A 38 5.26 -19.40 -16.25
C PRO A 38 5.46 -19.48 -17.76
N THR A 39 4.50 -19.02 -18.56
CA THR A 39 4.50 -19.30 -20.00
C THR A 39 4.07 -18.15 -20.89
N THR A 40 3.61 -17.03 -20.34
CA THR A 40 3.21 -15.89 -21.14
C THR A 40 4.29 -14.82 -21.14
N GLU A 41 4.56 -14.28 -22.30
CA GLU A 41 5.63 -13.31 -22.57
C GLU A 41 5.44 -11.93 -21.89
N THR A 42 4.50 -11.80 -20.98
CA THR A 42 4.16 -10.50 -20.37
C THR A 42 4.38 -10.50 -18.87
N GLY A 43 5.19 -9.56 -18.41
CA GLY A 43 5.35 -9.24 -16.99
C GLY A 43 4.15 -8.45 -16.41
N PRO A 44 4.30 -7.95 -15.19
CA PRO A 44 3.28 -7.10 -14.58
C PRO A 44 3.14 -5.78 -15.35
N LYS A 45 1.99 -5.13 -15.17
CA LYS A 45 1.66 -3.92 -15.92
C LYS A 45 1.35 -2.78 -14.97
N MET A 46 1.64 -1.58 -15.43
CA MET A 46 1.00 -0.37 -14.94
C MET A 46 -0.17 -0.09 -15.86
N LEU A 47 -1.38 -0.09 -15.32
CA LEU A 47 -2.58 0.29 -16.04
C LEU A 47 -2.96 1.71 -15.67
N ARG A 48 -3.69 2.38 -16.57
CA ARG A 48 -4.18 3.75 -16.38
C ARG A 48 -5.61 3.88 -16.88
N GLN A 49 -6.40 4.61 -16.14
CA GLN A 49 -7.72 5.06 -16.53
C GLN A 49 -7.74 6.60 -16.49
N ASP A 50 -8.20 7.25 -17.56
CA ASP A 50 -8.10 8.71 -17.71
C ASP A 50 -9.41 9.44 -17.40
N HIS A 51 -10.51 8.73 -17.26
CA HIS A 51 -11.81 9.30 -16.87
C HIS A 51 -12.72 8.22 -16.27
N ALA A 52 -13.71 8.64 -15.51
CA ALA A 52 -14.70 7.73 -14.92
C ALA A 52 -15.33 6.85 -15.99
N ASN A 53 -15.45 5.56 -15.72
CA ASN A 53 -16.00 4.55 -16.62
C ASN A 53 -15.27 4.39 -17.97
N GLY A 54 -14.08 5.00 -18.11
CA GLY A 54 -13.21 4.82 -19.27
C GLY A 54 -12.54 3.45 -19.31
N PRO A 55 -11.99 3.06 -20.46
CA PRO A 55 -11.24 1.82 -20.55
C PRO A 55 -9.94 1.90 -19.72
N TRP A 56 -9.52 0.76 -19.20
CA TRP A 56 -8.18 0.60 -18.67
C TRP A 56 -7.19 0.46 -19.81
N LEU A 57 -6.19 1.32 -19.84
CA LEU A 57 -5.12 1.35 -20.83
C LEU A 57 -3.85 0.80 -20.20
N VAL A 58 -3.01 0.12 -20.99
CA VAL A 58 -1.66 -0.25 -20.56
C VAL A 58 -0.77 0.98 -20.67
N ASP A 59 -0.43 1.60 -19.53
CA ASP A 59 0.54 2.69 -19.48
C ASP A 59 1.96 2.15 -19.72
N PHE A 60 2.28 0.98 -19.14
CA PHE A 60 3.52 0.27 -19.39
C PHE A 60 3.42 -1.22 -19.05
N ALA A 61 4.11 -2.06 -19.83
CA ALA A 61 4.31 -3.48 -19.55
C ALA A 61 5.76 -3.71 -19.15
N PHE A 62 5.96 -4.21 -17.92
CA PHE A 62 7.30 -4.46 -17.38
C PHE A 62 7.85 -5.81 -17.85
N PRO A 63 9.17 -6.02 -17.82
CA PRO A 63 9.77 -7.30 -18.18
C PRO A 63 9.25 -8.47 -17.34
N MET A 64 9.14 -9.65 -17.93
CA MET A 64 8.65 -10.89 -17.27
C MET A 64 9.38 -11.25 -15.97
N LYS A 65 10.66 -10.94 -15.89
CA LYS A 65 11.46 -11.16 -14.67
C LYS A 65 10.92 -10.43 -13.44
N MET A 66 10.05 -9.42 -13.64
CA MET A 66 9.37 -8.66 -12.61
C MET A 66 7.98 -9.26 -12.40
N MET A 67 7.82 -10.14 -11.42
CA MET A 67 6.54 -10.85 -11.24
C MET A 67 5.39 -9.92 -10.79
N VAL A 68 5.69 -8.90 -9.99
CA VAL A 68 4.65 -8.06 -9.37
C VAL A 68 5.14 -6.63 -9.23
N CYS A 69 4.34 -5.65 -9.65
CA CYS A 69 4.45 -4.27 -9.18
C CYS A 69 3.91 -4.22 -7.75
N ASN A 70 4.81 -4.23 -6.77
CA ASN A 70 4.42 -4.31 -5.36
C ASN A 70 3.69 -3.07 -4.84
N CYS A 71 4.10 -1.91 -5.33
CA CYS A 71 3.60 -0.61 -4.92
C CYS A 71 3.74 0.38 -6.06
N VAL A 72 2.96 1.42 -6.01
CA VAL A 72 3.13 2.63 -6.83
C VAL A 72 2.97 3.83 -5.93
N ALA A 73 3.81 4.84 -6.11
CA ALA A 73 3.76 6.06 -5.32
C ALA A 73 4.15 7.28 -6.16
N GLU A 74 3.66 8.43 -5.75
CA GLU A 74 4.12 9.71 -6.24
C GLU A 74 5.34 10.15 -5.43
N LEU A 75 6.42 10.46 -6.13
CA LEU A 75 7.65 11.02 -5.56
C LEU A 75 7.72 12.51 -5.87
N ASN A 76 7.82 13.31 -4.82
CA ASN A 76 7.70 14.77 -4.91
C ASN A 76 8.95 15.47 -4.38
N PHE A 77 9.38 16.49 -5.13
CA PHE A 77 10.36 17.50 -4.74
C PHE A 77 9.73 18.89 -4.94
N PRO A 78 8.95 19.38 -3.94
CA PRO A 78 8.16 20.59 -4.10
C PRO A 78 8.96 21.84 -4.48
N SER A 79 10.17 22.04 -3.91
CA SER A 79 11.03 23.17 -4.24
C SER A 79 11.50 23.15 -5.69
N LYS A 80 11.50 21.98 -6.33
CA LYS A 80 11.90 21.79 -7.74
C LYS A 80 10.69 21.76 -8.67
N LYS A 81 9.47 21.85 -8.13
CA LYS A 81 8.22 21.63 -8.90
C LYS A 81 8.27 20.33 -9.70
N PHE A 82 8.89 19.33 -9.13
CA PHE A 82 9.08 18.01 -9.75
C PHE A 82 8.28 16.96 -9.00
N SER A 83 7.45 16.25 -9.74
CA SER A 83 6.69 15.11 -9.27
C SER A 83 6.74 14.01 -10.31
N THR A 84 6.87 12.76 -9.88
CA THR A 84 6.87 11.60 -10.76
C THR A 84 6.30 10.39 -10.05
N LEU A 85 5.88 9.39 -10.83
CA LEU A 85 5.49 8.09 -10.29
C LEU A 85 6.68 7.14 -10.23
N ALA A 86 6.73 6.36 -9.16
CA ALA A 86 7.65 5.24 -9.03
C ALA A 86 6.90 3.96 -8.70
N THR A 87 7.39 2.83 -9.18
CA THR A 87 6.91 1.49 -8.81
C THR A 87 8.07 0.61 -8.40
N GLY A 88 7.83 -0.21 -7.38
CA GLY A 88 8.75 -1.23 -6.91
C GLY A 88 8.26 -2.62 -7.27
N PHE A 89 9.17 -3.58 -7.38
CA PHE A 89 8.87 -4.92 -7.87
C PHE A 89 9.12 -6.02 -6.83
N TRP A 90 8.55 -7.19 -7.10
CA TRP A 90 8.92 -8.44 -6.48
C TRP A 90 9.38 -9.43 -7.54
N ALA A 91 10.46 -10.17 -7.22
CA ALA A 91 11.26 -11.02 -8.11
C ALA A 91 11.82 -10.27 -9.32
N GLY A 92 13.07 -10.44 -9.55
CA GLY A 92 13.84 -9.77 -10.59
C GLY A 92 15.07 -9.08 -10.01
N PRO A 93 15.90 -8.47 -10.83
CA PRO A 93 16.97 -7.64 -10.32
C PRO A 93 16.38 -6.42 -9.61
N SER A 94 17.11 -5.94 -8.70
CA SER A 94 16.92 -4.83 -7.76
C SER A 94 16.67 -3.48 -8.44
N GLU A 95 15.63 -3.42 -9.23
CA GLU A 95 15.26 -2.23 -9.98
C GLU A 95 13.93 -1.67 -9.49
N ILE A 96 13.79 -0.38 -9.57
CA ILE A 96 12.55 0.35 -9.51
C ILE A 96 12.27 0.92 -10.89
N ALA A 97 11.05 1.28 -11.18
CA ALA A 97 10.75 2.02 -12.39
C ALA A 97 10.22 3.41 -12.03
N ILE A 98 10.68 4.41 -12.75
CA ILE A 98 10.28 5.81 -12.59
C ILE A 98 9.63 6.28 -13.89
N ARG A 99 8.43 6.86 -13.79
CA ARG A 99 7.69 7.38 -14.95
C ARG A 99 8.28 8.70 -15.38
N GLN A 100 8.68 8.77 -16.64
CA GLN A 100 9.21 10.00 -17.24
C GLN A 100 8.07 10.95 -17.68
N ALA A 101 8.37 12.21 -17.85
CA ALA A 101 7.40 13.22 -18.31
C ALA A 101 6.73 12.85 -19.66
N ALA A 102 7.45 12.13 -20.53
CA ALA A 102 6.91 11.66 -21.80
C ALA A 102 5.95 10.45 -21.68
N GLY A 103 5.74 9.94 -20.45
CA GLY A 103 4.84 8.82 -20.19
C GLY A 103 5.48 7.43 -20.26
N ASN A 104 6.74 7.31 -20.66
CA ASN A 104 7.49 6.06 -20.59
C ASN A 104 8.04 5.82 -19.17
N TRP A 105 8.40 4.59 -18.88
CA TRP A 105 9.00 4.18 -17.61
C TRP A 105 10.46 3.80 -17.79
N LEU A 106 11.32 4.37 -16.94
CA LEU A 106 12.74 4.08 -16.90
C LEU A 106 13.04 3.15 -15.74
N MET A 107 13.68 2.01 -16.03
CA MET A 107 14.21 1.10 -15.02
C MET A 107 15.47 1.70 -14.42
N VAL A 108 15.53 1.80 -13.10
CA VAL A 108 16.63 2.43 -12.35
C VAL A 108 17.11 1.46 -11.29
N PRO A 109 18.42 1.17 -11.21
CA PRO A 109 18.96 0.38 -10.12
C PRO A 109 18.83 1.13 -8.79
N LEU A 110 18.52 0.41 -7.72
CA LEU A 110 18.48 0.96 -6.38
C LEU A 110 19.74 0.53 -5.63
N GLY A 111 20.68 1.45 -5.41
CA GLY A 111 21.99 1.16 -4.84
C GLY A 111 23.00 0.58 -5.86
N THR A 112 24.25 0.46 -5.45
CA THR A 112 25.35 -0.05 -6.32
C THR A 112 25.61 -1.55 -6.18
N THR A 113 25.21 -2.15 -5.05
CA THR A 113 25.49 -3.55 -4.70
C THR A 113 24.24 -4.27 -4.25
N TRP A 114 23.14 -3.96 -4.85
CA TRP A 114 21.88 -4.50 -4.45
C TRP A 114 21.74 -6.00 -4.79
N GLY A 115 21.50 -6.81 -3.77
CA GLY A 115 21.18 -8.24 -3.88
C GLY A 115 19.73 -8.59 -3.54
N GLY A 116 18.88 -7.56 -3.33
CA GLY A 116 17.50 -7.75 -2.90
C GLY A 116 16.56 -8.15 -4.03
N THR A 117 15.38 -8.63 -3.66
CA THR A 117 14.37 -9.12 -4.59
C THR A 117 13.07 -8.32 -4.55
N GLN A 118 12.94 -7.35 -3.63
CA GLN A 118 11.66 -6.68 -3.40
C GLN A 118 11.80 -5.23 -2.99
N VAL A 119 11.06 -4.35 -3.69
CA VAL A 119 10.74 -3.00 -3.20
C VAL A 119 9.25 -2.95 -2.88
N ARG A 120 8.89 -2.48 -1.70
CA ARG A 120 7.53 -2.56 -1.16
C ARG A 120 6.87 -1.23 -0.88
N SER A 121 7.65 -0.17 -0.70
CA SER A 121 7.12 1.13 -0.29
C SER A 121 8.00 2.26 -0.76
N PHE A 122 7.37 3.41 -0.94
CA PHE A 122 8.03 4.69 -1.18
C PHE A 122 7.43 5.76 -0.30
N HIS A 123 8.20 6.81 -0.06
CA HIS A 123 7.72 8.00 0.64
C HIS A 123 8.49 9.24 0.22
N SER A 124 7.78 10.35 0.06
CA SER A 124 8.39 11.69 -0.12
C SER A 124 8.39 12.41 1.21
N TYR A 125 9.49 12.99 1.58
CA TYR A 125 9.68 13.60 2.88
C TYR A 125 10.41 14.94 2.78
N VAL A 126 9.88 15.94 3.46
CA VAL A 126 10.54 17.24 3.62
C VAL A 126 11.01 17.35 5.07
N GLN A 127 12.31 17.37 5.26
CA GLN A 127 12.91 17.50 6.59
C GLN A 127 12.64 18.90 7.17
N ARG A 128 12.77 19.06 8.47
CA ARG A 128 12.56 20.36 9.14
C ARG A 128 13.50 21.47 8.67
N ASP A 129 14.67 21.10 8.15
CA ASP A 129 15.64 22.02 7.55
C ASP A 129 15.34 22.38 6.08
N GLY A 130 14.23 21.87 5.54
CA GLY A 130 13.83 22.07 4.16
C GLY A 130 14.47 21.10 3.17
N THR A 131 15.31 20.15 3.62
CA THR A 131 15.87 19.12 2.74
C THR A 131 14.78 18.20 2.25
N GLU A 132 14.64 18.09 0.94
CA GLU A 132 13.70 17.18 0.29
C GLU A 132 14.39 15.86 -0.02
N VAL A 133 13.79 14.77 0.42
CA VAL A 133 14.29 13.41 0.22
C VAL A 133 13.13 12.46 -0.07
N VAL A 134 13.35 11.50 -0.94
CA VAL A 134 12.43 10.39 -1.17
C VAL A 134 13.04 9.10 -0.67
N PHE A 135 12.22 8.20 -0.17
CA PHE A 135 12.66 6.92 0.35
C PHE A 135 12.07 5.76 -0.46
N ALA A 136 12.88 4.74 -0.68
CA ALA A 136 12.46 3.44 -1.19
C ALA A 136 12.73 2.37 -0.12
N GLY A 137 11.69 1.63 0.23
CA GLY A 137 11.75 0.55 1.22
C GLY A 137 11.77 -0.83 0.56
N SER A 138 12.75 -1.63 0.93
CA SER A 138 13.02 -2.93 0.33
C SER A 138 13.32 -4.01 1.37
N ASP A 139 13.61 -5.22 0.92
CA ASP A 139 14.14 -6.31 1.74
C ASP A 139 15.63 -6.13 2.10
N GLN A 140 16.33 -5.21 1.45
CA GLN A 140 17.71 -4.85 1.78
C GLN A 140 17.81 -3.60 2.66
N GLY A 141 16.75 -2.83 2.77
CA GLY A 141 16.73 -1.66 3.65
C GLY A 141 15.98 -0.46 3.11
N VAL A 142 16.25 0.67 3.74
CA VAL A 142 15.71 1.98 3.38
C VAL A 142 16.77 2.74 2.59
N PHE A 143 16.48 3.04 1.34
CA PHE A 143 17.34 3.86 0.48
C PHE A 143 16.80 5.26 0.37
N ALA A 144 17.67 6.25 0.52
CA ALA A 144 17.35 7.66 0.30
C ALA A 144 17.66 8.07 -1.16
N GLY A 145 16.82 8.92 -1.71
CA GLY A 145 16.97 9.49 -3.04
C GLY A 145 16.77 11.01 -3.02
N TYR A 146 17.54 11.69 -3.82
CA TYR A 146 17.56 13.14 -3.90
C TYR A 146 17.30 13.60 -5.33
N TYR A 147 16.77 14.81 -5.51
CA TYR A 147 16.64 15.40 -6.84
C TYR A 147 18.01 15.44 -7.53
N ASN A 148 18.09 14.89 -8.74
CA ASN A 148 19.34 14.87 -9.49
C ASN A 148 19.50 16.18 -10.28
N HIS A 149 20.42 17.03 -9.83
CA HIS A 149 20.70 18.31 -10.48
C HIS A 149 21.43 18.19 -11.81
N THR A 150 22.05 17.04 -12.08
CA THR A 150 22.81 16.82 -13.33
C THR A 150 21.95 16.22 -14.45
N VAL A 151 20.89 15.51 -14.08
CA VAL A 151 19.94 14.92 -15.02
C VAL A 151 18.54 15.35 -14.64
N ALA A 152 18.03 16.32 -15.36
CA ALA A 152 16.70 16.88 -15.09
C ALA A 152 15.61 15.80 -15.10
N GLY A 153 14.72 15.86 -14.11
CA GLY A 153 13.62 14.92 -14.00
C GLY A 153 14.03 13.51 -13.55
N SER A 154 15.18 13.38 -12.87
CA SER A 154 15.64 12.12 -12.32
C SER A 154 15.94 12.21 -10.82
N ILE A 155 16.12 11.04 -10.20
CA ILE A 155 16.42 10.89 -8.77
C ILE A 155 17.78 10.21 -8.65
N ALA A 156 18.67 10.80 -7.88
CA ALA A 156 19.94 10.20 -7.48
C ALA A 156 19.72 9.41 -6.17
N TRP A 157 19.83 8.12 -6.24
CA TRP A 157 19.69 7.22 -5.08
C TRP A 157 21.04 7.02 -4.39
N ASP A 158 21.03 6.99 -3.06
CA ASP A 158 22.21 6.62 -2.28
C ASP A 158 22.65 5.20 -2.61
N ALA A 159 23.95 4.99 -2.64
CA ALA A 159 24.53 3.68 -2.97
C ALA A 159 24.26 2.61 -1.91
N HIS A 160 24.09 3.03 -0.66
CA HIS A 160 23.87 2.18 0.50
C HIS A 160 22.60 2.59 1.25
N PRO A 161 21.87 1.63 1.85
CA PRO A 161 20.69 1.95 2.64
C PRO A 161 21.05 2.64 3.96
N GLU A 162 20.21 3.57 4.40
CA GLU A 162 20.33 4.20 5.74
C GLU A 162 19.97 3.22 6.88
N LEU A 163 19.14 2.23 6.60
CA LEU A 163 18.70 1.20 7.54
C LEU A 163 18.76 -0.15 6.87
N VAL A 164 19.50 -1.08 7.46
CA VAL A 164 19.59 -2.49 7.03
C VAL A 164 18.76 -3.36 7.96
N PRO A 165 17.79 -4.14 7.46
CA PRO A 165 17.02 -5.05 8.29
C PRO A 165 17.89 -6.22 8.79
N THR A 166 18.26 -6.22 10.07
CA THR A 166 19.02 -7.29 10.70
C THR A 166 18.33 -7.75 11.98
N GLY A 167 18.19 -9.07 12.16
CA GLY A 167 17.69 -9.64 13.41
C GLY A 167 16.23 -9.37 13.75
N TYR A 168 15.40 -8.99 12.78
CA TYR A 168 14.00 -8.66 13.00
C TYR A 168 13.08 -9.88 12.99
N MET A 169 11.98 -9.76 13.71
CA MET A 169 10.89 -10.72 13.69
C MET A 169 10.03 -10.54 12.43
N GLY A 170 9.56 -11.64 11.86
CA GLY A 170 8.70 -11.64 10.68
C GLY A 170 9.44 -11.34 9.36
N LEU A 171 8.72 -10.74 8.41
CA LEU A 171 9.26 -10.40 7.10
C LEU A 171 10.27 -9.25 7.16
N LYS A 172 11.50 -9.54 6.79
CA LYS A 172 12.60 -8.55 6.72
C LYS A 172 12.44 -7.61 5.52
N ARG A 173 11.41 -6.80 5.51
CA ARG A 173 11.09 -5.86 4.43
C ARG A 173 10.55 -4.58 5.00
N ILE A 174 10.86 -3.47 4.37
CA ILE A 174 10.25 -2.18 4.67
C ILE A 174 8.86 -2.17 4.05
N MET A 175 7.83 -2.33 4.87
CA MET A 175 6.44 -2.50 4.42
C MET A 175 5.69 -1.19 4.20
N GLY A 176 6.12 -0.12 4.86
CA GLY A 176 5.48 1.19 4.74
C GLY A 176 6.25 2.27 5.46
N PHE A 177 5.92 3.50 5.10
CA PHE A 177 6.37 4.72 5.75
C PHE A 177 5.17 5.56 6.15
N ALA A 178 5.31 6.36 7.20
CA ALA A 178 4.38 7.41 7.53
C ALA A 178 5.09 8.57 8.25
N GLU A 179 4.54 9.76 8.15
CA GLU A 179 5.06 10.97 8.77
C GLU A 179 4.05 11.54 9.75
N ILE A 180 4.53 11.91 10.96
CA ILE A 180 3.76 12.66 11.94
C ILE A 180 4.60 13.83 12.42
N ALA A 181 4.08 15.03 12.27
CA ALA A 181 4.70 16.28 12.75
C ALA A 181 6.18 16.43 12.36
N GLY A 182 6.52 16.09 11.11
CA GLY A 182 7.88 16.17 10.57
C GLY A 182 8.82 15.08 11.12
N THR A 183 8.28 14.00 11.68
CA THR A 183 9.02 12.81 12.08
C THR A 183 8.63 11.64 11.20
N LEU A 184 9.61 11.00 10.58
CA LEU A 184 9.39 9.86 9.67
C LEU A 184 9.54 8.53 10.40
N TYR A 185 8.60 7.65 10.15
CA TYR A 185 8.55 6.28 10.66
C TYR A 185 8.55 5.29 9.51
N CYS A 186 9.07 4.08 9.75
CA CYS A 186 8.91 2.94 8.85
C CYS A 186 8.59 1.66 9.60
N SER A 187 7.91 0.72 8.95
CA SER A 187 7.64 -0.62 9.49
C SER A 187 8.52 -1.68 8.82
N ILE A 188 9.12 -2.55 9.63
CA ILE A 188 9.91 -3.71 9.20
C ILE A 188 9.44 -4.94 9.96
N GLY A 189 8.89 -5.92 9.26
CA GLY A 189 8.28 -7.07 9.94
C GLY A 189 7.26 -6.58 10.98
N GLU A 190 7.44 -7.00 12.21
CA GLU A 190 6.59 -6.65 13.36
C GLU A 190 7.13 -5.45 14.18
N GLN A 191 7.96 -4.60 13.59
CA GLN A 191 8.63 -3.51 14.28
C GLN A 191 8.44 -2.17 13.57
N VAL A 192 8.46 -1.10 14.35
CA VAL A 192 8.41 0.29 13.87
C VAL A 192 9.68 1.00 14.25
N PHE A 193 10.27 1.70 13.30
CA PHE A 193 11.48 2.49 13.46
C PHE A 193 11.19 3.96 13.23
N VAL A 194 11.92 4.82 13.93
CA VAL A 194 11.89 6.28 13.79
C VAL A 194 13.21 6.79 13.24
N ARG A 195 13.13 7.70 12.28
CA ARG A 195 14.32 8.31 11.67
C ARG A 195 14.82 9.52 12.46
N ASN A 196 16.13 9.53 12.73
CA ASN A 196 16.84 10.73 13.14
C ASN A 196 17.35 11.46 11.89
N ASN A 197 16.77 12.63 11.60
CA ASN A 197 17.11 13.40 10.38
C ASN A 197 18.55 13.93 10.39
N GLN A 198 19.05 14.35 11.55
CA GLN A 198 20.40 14.92 11.69
C GLN A 198 21.50 13.91 11.37
N HIS A 199 21.33 12.67 11.82
CA HIS A 199 22.33 11.62 11.68
C HIS A 199 22.02 10.63 10.56
N LYS A 200 20.87 10.75 9.89
CA LYS A 200 20.38 9.81 8.88
C LYS A 200 20.37 8.36 9.40
N THR A 201 20.00 8.18 10.66
CA THR A 201 19.95 6.88 11.33
C THR A 201 18.53 6.55 11.75
N TRP A 202 18.28 5.26 11.95
CA TRP A 202 16.97 4.76 12.35
C TRP A 202 17.10 4.04 13.69
N THR A 203 16.18 4.31 14.59
CA THR A 203 16.14 3.69 15.91
C THR A 203 14.84 2.90 16.05
N LEU A 204 14.95 1.70 16.60
CA LEU A 204 13.78 0.91 16.96
C LEU A 204 12.94 1.71 17.98
N TRP A 205 11.66 1.91 17.62
CA TRP A 205 10.74 2.69 18.44
C TRP A 205 9.72 1.77 19.14
N TRP A 206 9.17 0.79 18.40
CA TRP A 206 8.16 -0.12 18.93
C TRP A 206 8.30 -1.50 18.32
N THR A 207 8.05 -2.53 19.13
CA THR A 207 7.92 -3.91 18.67
C THR A 207 6.54 -4.42 19.03
N ASN A 208 5.86 -5.06 18.08
CA ASN A 208 4.58 -5.68 18.33
C ASN A 208 4.70 -6.71 19.46
N PRO A 209 3.94 -6.57 20.57
CA PRO A 209 4.00 -7.49 21.69
C PRO A 209 3.38 -8.87 21.39
N ASP A 210 2.51 -8.94 20.38
CA ASP A 210 1.92 -10.19 19.89
C ASP A 210 2.29 -10.40 18.41
N PRO A 211 3.53 -10.82 18.14
CA PRO A 211 4.01 -10.97 16.75
C PRO A 211 3.46 -12.23 16.09
N GLY A 212 2.24 -12.58 16.24
CA GLY A 212 1.42 -13.60 15.57
C GLY A 212 2.07 -14.88 15.02
N ALA A 213 3.33 -14.85 14.61
CA ALA A 213 4.16 -16.01 14.30
C ALA A 213 5.61 -15.61 14.10
N THR A 214 6.46 -16.09 14.96
CA THR A 214 7.93 -15.88 14.92
C THR A 214 8.61 -16.55 13.72
N SER A 215 7.93 -17.47 13.06
CA SER A 215 8.46 -18.25 11.93
C SER A 215 7.71 -18.04 10.62
N ASP A 216 6.64 -17.25 10.61
CA ASP A 216 5.82 -17.07 9.42
C ASP A 216 6.43 -15.99 8.52
N ALA A 217 6.75 -16.39 7.29
CA ALA A 217 7.17 -15.46 6.24
C ALA A 217 6.11 -14.39 5.91
N LEU A 218 4.92 -14.45 6.49
CA LEU A 218 3.81 -13.52 6.27
C LEU A 218 3.68 -12.46 7.37
N GLY A 219 4.25 -12.65 8.56
CA GLY A 219 4.16 -11.69 9.68
C GLY A 219 4.78 -10.34 9.33
N ALA A 220 3.95 -9.31 9.26
CA ALA A 220 4.37 -7.94 9.03
C ALA A 220 3.26 -6.93 9.34
N LEU A 221 3.68 -5.76 9.81
CA LEU A 221 2.82 -4.58 9.90
C LEU A 221 2.72 -3.93 8.51
N ARG A 222 1.51 -3.81 7.98
CA ARG A 222 1.24 -3.33 6.62
C ARG A 222 0.37 -2.09 6.62
N GLY A 223 0.41 -1.36 5.51
CA GLY A 223 -0.46 -0.21 5.29
C GLY A 223 -0.23 0.94 6.26
N MET A 224 1.01 1.12 6.77
CA MET A 224 1.31 2.20 7.70
C MET A 224 0.80 3.54 7.18
N THR A 225 -0.06 4.18 7.95
CA THR A 225 -0.73 5.43 7.58
C THR A 225 -0.88 6.32 8.82
N ALA A 226 -0.54 7.60 8.70
CA ALA A 226 -0.83 8.58 9.74
C ALA A 226 -2.29 9.00 9.64
N ILE A 227 -3.04 8.85 10.71
CA ILE A 227 -4.46 9.21 10.78
C ILE A 227 -4.69 10.14 11.95
N THR A 228 -5.29 11.30 11.67
CA THR A 228 -5.71 12.27 12.69
C THR A 228 -7.17 12.05 13.03
N ALA A 229 -7.44 11.78 14.30
CA ALA A 229 -8.80 11.65 14.80
C ALA A 229 -9.49 13.03 14.81
N PRO A 230 -10.74 13.17 14.34
CA PRO A 230 -11.41 14.46 14.28
C PRO A 230 -11.74 15.02 15.66
N HIS A 231 -11.85 16.35 15.75
CA HIS A 231 -12.20 17.08 16.99
C HIS A 231 -13.69 17.21 17.26
N ASN A 232 -14.54 16.86 16.32
CA ASN A 232 -15.94 17.25 16.24
C ASN A 232 -16.92 16.40 17.05
N GLY A 233 -16.48 15.74 18.11
CA GLY A 233 -17.36 14.92 18.97
C GLY A 233 -17.88 13.64 18.32
N THR A 234 -17.34 13.24 17.18
CA THR A 234 -17.65 11.99 16.49
C THR A 234 -17.33 10.80 17.38
N LYS A 235 -18.09 9.75 17.28
CA LYS A 235 -17.76 8.47 17.91
C LYS A 235 -16.45 7.95 17.37
N LEU A 236 -15.47 7.84 18.24
CA LEU A 236 -14.16 7.28 17.93
C LEU A 236 -14.08 5.83 18.42
N PRO A 237 -13.26 4.99 17.79
CA PRO A 237 -12.89 3.71 18.37
C PRO A 237 -12.36 3.88 19.79
N PRO A 238 -12.63 2.92 20.70
CA PRO A 238 -12.07 2.97 22.04
C PRO A 238 -10.54 3.15 22.01
N GLY A 239 -10.03 4.03 22.89
CA GLY A 239 -8.59 4.31 22.99
C GLY A 239 -8.06 5.38 22.05
N LEU A 240 -8.85 5.89 21.10
CA LEU A 240 -8.44 7.04 20.30
C LEU A 240 -8.82 8.36 20.98
N VAL A 241 -7.91 9.32 20.91
CA VAL A 241 -8.09 10.68 21.44
C VAL A 241 -8.37 11.64 20.30
N ALA A 242 -9.42 12.44 20.43
CA ALA A 242 -9.79 13.44 19.43
C ALA A 242 -8.64 14.44 19.20
N GLY A 243 -8.32 14.69 17.94
CA GLY A 243 -7.23 15.56 17.51
C GLY A 243 -5.84 14.93 17.55
N ALA A 244 -5.67 13.78 18.15
CA ALA A 244 -4.41 13.06 18.09
C ALA A 244 -4.15 12.48 16.69
N THR A 245 -2.91 12.59 16.22
CA THR A 245 -2.44 11.90 15.01
C THR A 245 -1.69 10.64 15.43
N THR A 246 -2.16 9.49 15.00
CA THR A 246 -1.59 8.19 15.33
C THR A 246 -1.19 7.42 14.07
N LEU A 247 -0.26 6.49 14.21
CA LEU A 247 0.11 5.56 13.14
C LEU A 247 -0.82 4.35 13.15
N TRP A 248 -1.52 4.14 12.06
CA TRP A 248 -2.34 2.94 11.90
C TRP A 248 -1.62 1.93 11.04
N MET A 249 -1.68 0.67 11.46
CA MET A 249 -1.10 -0.46 10.74
C MET A 249 -1.96 -1.69 10.90
N ALA A 250 -1.87 -2.58 9.91
CA ALA A 250 -2.51 -3.88 9.96
C ALA A 250 -1.48 -4.96 10.26
N ASN A 251 -1.71 -5.77 11.26
CA ASN A 251 -0.96 -6.99 11.45
C ASN A 251 -1.42 -8.05 10.45
N CYS A 252 -0.45 -8.65 9.79
CA CYS A 252 -0.63 -9.77 8.88
C CYS A 252 0.03 -11.00 9.48
N SER A 253 -0.72 -11.79 10.22
CA SER A 253 -0.24 -13.09 10.69
C SER A 253 -1.24 -14.20 10.38
N SER A 254 -0.77 -15.44 10.37
CA SER A 254 -1.62 -16.60 10.13
C SER A 254 -2.65 -16.84 11.25
N ASN A 255 -2.41 -16.30 12.44
CA ASN A 255 -3.20 -16.59 13.62
C ASN A 255 -4.09 -15.44 14.07
N ASN A 256 -3.63 -14.19 13.94
CA ASN A 256 -4.35 -13.01 14.36
C ASN A 256 -4.17 -11.89 13.32
N ALA A 257 -5.26 -11.46 12.70
CA ALA A 257 -5.28 -10.25 11.92
C ALA A 257 -5.95 -9.14 12.72
N TYR A 258 -5.26 -8.05 12.96
CA TYR A 258 -5.81 -6.91 13.68
C TYR A 258 -5.29 -5.59 13.11
N ILE A 259 -6.02 -4.53 13.40
CA ILE A 259 -5.62 -3.16 13.13
C ILE A 259 -5.17 -2.55 14.46
N VAL A 260 -3.97 -1.99 14.49
CA VAL A 260 -3.39 -1.31 15.64
C VAL A 260 -3.13 0.15 15.31
N SER A 261 -3.42 1.03 16.27
CA SER A 261 -2.93 2.41 16.26
C SER A 261 -1.79 2.56 17.27
N LEU A 262 -0.76 3.30 16.88
CA LEU A 262 0.35 3.70 17.75
C LEU A 262 0.34 5.21 17.94
N ASP A 263 0.30 5.65 19.19
CA ASP A 263 0.41 7.06 19.52
C ASP A 263 1.89 7.42 19.79
N PRO A 264 2.54 8.22 18.92
CA PRO A 264 3.92 8.60 19.11
C PRO A 264 4.15 9.57 20.28
N ALA A 265 3.11 10.21 20.81
CA ALA A 265 3.23 11.11 21.94
C ALA A 265 3.25 10.34 23.28
N THR A 266 2.52 9.26 23.37
CA THR A 266 2.36 8.47 24.62
C THR A 266 3.05 7.11 24.56
N TRP A 267 3.52 6.68 23.40
CA TRP A 267 4.11 5.36 23.12
C TRP A 267 3.14 4.21 23.38
N THR A 268 1.84 4.49 23.30
CA THR A 268 0.80 3.48 23.52
C THR A 268 0.33 2.87 22.21
N ALA A 269 0.15 1.56 22.24
CA ALA A 269 -0.50 0.81 21.17
C ALA A 269 -1.94 0.49 21.57
N THR A 270 -2.87 0.71 20.66
CA THR A 270 -4.28 0.38 20.84
C THR A 270 -4.72 -0.54 19.73
N GLU A 271 -5.22 -1.73 20.08
CA GLU A 271 -5.90 -2.59 19.13
C GLU A 271 -7.27 -2.00 18.83
N LEU A 272 -7.50 -1.64 17.57
CA LEU A 272 -8.75 -1.01 17.14
C LEU A 272 -9.76 -2.04 16.65
N PHE A 273 -9.28 -3.13 16.07
CA PHE A 273 -10.13 -4.18 15.52
C PHE A 273 -9.32 -5.48 15.35
N SER A 274 -9.92 -6.61 15.72
CA SER A 274 -9.31 -7.91 15.49
C SER A 274 -10.30 -8.93 14.97
N VAL A 275 -9.80 -9.83 14.13
CA VAL A 275 -10.51 -11.03 13.73
C VAL A 275 -9.63 -12.24 14.02
N LYS A 276 -10.08 -13.05 14.95
CA LYS A 276 -9.43 -14.31 15.31
C LYS A 276 -9.81 -15.37 14.29
N LYS A 277 -8.85 -15.81 13.48
CA LYS A 277 -8.88 -16.91 12.49
C LYS A 277 -9.31 -16.54 11.07
N GLY A 278 -8.53 -16.99 10.11
CA GLY A 278 -8.89 -17.09 8.70
C GLY A 278 -8.66 -15.85 7.84
N ILE A 279 -8.11 -14.77 8.38
CA ILE A 279 -7.73 -13.58 7.63
C ILE A 279 -6.22 -13.44 7.67
N THR A 280 -5.60 -13.32 6.51
CA THR A 280 -4.15 -13.20 6.41
C THR A 280 -3.64 -11.78 6.52
N ALA A 281 -4.43 -10.76 6.19
CA ALA A 281 -4.06 -9.35 6.38
C ALA A 281 -5.20 -8.39 6.11
N TYR A 282 -5.08 -7.18 6.69
CA TYR A 282 -5.65 -5.96 6.14
C TYR A 282 -4.54 -5.20 5.44
N ASN A 283 -4.84 -4.63 4.28
CA ASN A 283 -3.88 -3.80 3.54
C ASN A 283 -4.51 -2.46 3.19
N ASN A 284 -3.66 -1.44 3.06
CA ASN A 284 -4.01 -0.12 2.57
C ASN A 284 -5.25 0.49 3.23
N PHE A 285 -5.00 1.45 4.09
CA PHE A 285 -6.05 2.27 4.66
C PHE A 285 -6.42 3.40 3.71
N CYS A 286 -7.71 3.56 3.45
CA CYS A 286 -8.26 4.70 2.76
C CYS A 286 -9.09 5.52 3.75
N VAL A 287 -8.66 6.74 4.04
CA VAL A 287 -9.43 7.69 4.84
C VAL A 287 -10.41 8.38 3.91
N VAL A 288 -11.69 8.25 4.20
CA VAL A 288 -12.76 8.84 3.41
C VAL A 288 -13.22 10.13 4.09
N PRO A 289 -13.13 11.29 3.41
CA PRO A 289 -13.63 12.54 3.95
C PRO A 289 -15.18 12.50 4.00
N MET A 290 -15.72 12.55 5.20
CA MET A 290 -17.17 12.58 5.41
C MET A 290 -17.67 14.03 5.48
N PRO A 291 -18.89 14.33 4.99
CA PRO A 291 -19.45 15.68 5.03
C PRO A 291 -19.56 16.27 6.43
N ASP A 292 -19.84 15.44 7.42
CA ASP A 292 -19.92 15.81 8.84
C ASP A 292 -18.56 15.84 9.55
N GLN A 293 -17.46 15.66 8.79
CA GLN A 293 -16.09 15.55 9.28
C GLN A 293 -15.84 14.34 10.20
N SER A 294 -16.73 13.36 10.20
CA SER A 294 -16.50 12.12 10.95
C SER A 294 -15.33 11.31 10.35
N LEU A 295 -14.72 10.47 11.18
CA LEU A 295 -13.67 9.56 10.75
C LEU A 295 -14.30 8.33 10.10
N CYS A 296 -14.04 8.19 8.81
CA CYS A 296 -14.32 6.96 8.09
C CYS A 296 -13.03 6.41 7.50
N VAL A 297 -12.70 5.17 7.83
CA VAL A 297 -11.52 4.47 7.32
C VAL A 297 -11.92 3.14 6.74
N ILE A 298 -11.45 2.87 5.53
CA ILE A 298 -11.70 1.63 4.82
C ILE A 298 -10.39 0.88 4.67
N ALA A 299 -10.38 -0.40 5.05
CA ALA A 299 -9.24 -1.29 4.89
C ALA A 299 -9.60 -2.51 4.05
N GLY A 300 -8.76 -2.83 3.08
CA GLY A 300 -8.90 -4.03 2.27
C GLY A 300 -8.49 -5.28 3.05
N GLN A 301 -9.26 -6.37 2.94
CA GLN A 301 -8.93 -7.68 3.47
C GLN A 301 -8.27 -8.56 2.41
N HIS A 302 -7.13 -9.13 2.76
CA HIS A 302 -6.38 -10.03 1.91
C HIS A 302 -6.39 -11.46 2.48
N GLY A 303 -6.75 -12.42 1.65
CA GLY A 303 -6.79 -13.84 2.03
C GLY A 303 -7.98 -14.25 2.88
N ALA A 304 -9.00 -13.39 3.01
CA ALA A 304 -10.19 -13.71 3.78
C ALA A 304 -11.24 -14.42 2.96
N SER A 305 -11.93 -15.36 3.59
CA SER A 305 -13.03 -16.09 2.98
C SER A 305 -14.40 -15.38 3.11
N VAL A 306 -14.51 -14.34 3.95
CA VAL A 306 -15.82 -13.85 4.43
C VAL A 306 -16.15 -12.44 3.98
N ALA A 307 -15.22 -11.51 4.06
CA ALA A 307 -15.42 -10.12 3.66
C ALA A 307 -14.19 -9.59 2.92
N THR A 308 -14.40 -8.64 2.01
CA THR A 308 -13.30 -8.03 1.26
C THR A 308 -12.86 -6.69 1.82
N LEU A 309 -13.67 -6.06 2.65
CA LEU A 309 -13.39 -4.77 3.28
C LEU A 309 -13.77 -4.80 4.76
N VAL A 310 -13.09 -3.95 5.52
CA VAL A 310 -13.52 -3.55 6.85
C VAL A 310 -13.67 -2.03 6.85
N ILE A 311 -14.77 -1.56 7.34
CA ILE A 311 -15.11 -0.14 7.35
C ILE A 311 -15.28 0.34 8.78
N LEU A 312 -14.55 1.39 9.14
CA LEU A 312 -14.78 2.16 10.35
C LEU A 312 -15.76 3.27 10.04
N HIS A 313 -16.90 3.20 10.67
CA HIS A 313 -17.91 4.25 10.64
C HIS A 313 -18.62 4.31 12.01
N ASP A 314 -18.96 5.49 12.48
CA ASP A 314 -19.56 5.69 13.81
C ASP A 314 -18.77 5.07 14.98
N GLY A 315 -17.45 5.09 14.92
CA GLY A 315 -16.58 4.56 15.95
C GLY A 315 -16.51 3.05 16.03
N VAL A 316 -17.10 2.32 15.08
CA VAL A 316 -17.13 0.87 15.05
C VAL A 316 -16.59 0.35 13.73
N PHE A 317 -15.69 -0.62 13.79
CA PHE A 317 -15.30 -1.39 12.62
C PHE A 317 -16.33 -2.45 12.31
N LYS A 318 -16.76 -2.49 11.05
CA LYS A 318 -17.70 -3.48 10.54
C LYS A 318 -17.14 -4.15 9.29
N PRO A 319 -17.23 -5.50 9.18
CA PRO A 319 -16.94 -6.17 7.94
C PRO A 319 -17.98 -5.76 6.89
N TRP A 320 -17.50 -5.29 5.74
CA TRP A 320 -18.37 -5.07 4.60
C TRP A 320 -18.62 -6.41 3.88
N ARG A 321 -19.84 -6.57 3.36
CA ARG A 321 -20.23 -7.82 2.71
C ARG A 321 -19.33 -8.16 1.52
N LYS A 322 -19.26 -9.43 1.20
CA LYS A 322 -18.59 -9.98 0.02
C LYS A 322 -19.01 -9.26 -1.25
N LEU A 323 -18.05 -9.00 -2.13
CA LEU A 323 -18.32 -8.72 -3.52
C LEU A 323 -19.13 -9.88 -4.16
N PRO A 324 -19.94 -9.61 -5.19
CA PRO A 324 -20.70 -10.68 -5.83
C PRO A 324 -19.73 -11.74 -6.34
N GLN A 325 -19.88 -12.94 -5.81
CA GLN A 325 -19.11 -14.09 -6.26
C GLN A 325 -19.79 -14.67 -7.49
N THR A 326 -19.03 -14.93 -8.52
CA THR A 326 -19.49 -15.84 -9.58
C THR A 326 -19.47 -17.29 -9.05
N SER A 327 -20.26 -18.18 -9.62
CA SER A 327 -20.36 -19.58 -9.17
C SER A 327 -19.05 -20.36 -9.19
N THR A 328 -18.02 -19.83 -9.80
CA THR A 328 -16.68 -20.44 -9.92
C THR A 328 -15.64 -19.85 -8.98
N GLN A 329 -15.98 -18.80 -8.22
CA GLN A 329 -15.04 -18.02 -7.41
C GLN A 329 -15.29 -18.27 -5.92
N ALA A 330 -14.35 -18.94 -5.27
CA ALA A 330 -14.50 -19.32 -3.87
C ALA A 330 -14.02 -18.25 -2.87
N GLN A 331 -13.06 -17.43 -3.26
CA GLN A 331 -12.48 -16.43 -2.39
C GLN A 331 -12.08 -15.18 -3.17
N MET A 332 -12.48 -14.03 -2.68
CA MET A 332 -12.04 -12.74 -3.19
C MET A 332 -11.24 -12.00 -2.11
N ALA A 333 -10.06 -11.51 -2.49
CA ALA A 333 -9.22 -10.71 -1.62
C ALA A 333 -9.12 -9.29 -2.15
N CYS A 334 -9.28 -8.31 -1.27
CA CYS A 334 -9.06 -6.91 -1.58
C CYS A 334 -7.65 -6.50 -1.16
N ARG A 335 -6.87 -6.01 -2.11
CA ARG A 335 -5.51 -5.55 -1.90
C ARG A 335 -5.40 -4.05 -1.78
N THR A 336 -6.29 -3.34 -2.42
CA THR A 336 -6.17 -1.89 -2.59
C THR A 336 -7.51 -1.20 -2.58
N VAL A 337 -7.52 -0.03 -1.98
CA VAL A 337 -8.67 0.86 -1.90
C VAL A 337 -8.18 2.27 -2.16
N ALA A 338 -8.86 3.03 -3.01
CA ALA A 338 -8.54 4.42 -3.27
C ALA A 338 -9.78 5.25 -3.58
N LEU A 339 -9.77 6.52 -3.22
CA LEU A 339 -10.76 7.48 -3.70
C LEU A 339 -10.58 7.71 -5.19
N SER A 340 -11.69 7.89 -5.89
CA SER A 340 -11.69 8.20 -7.31
C SER A 340 -11.07 9.59 -7.55
N PRO A 341 -10.16 9.74 -8.53
CA PRO A 341 -9.72 11.07 -8.95
C PRO A 341 -10.76 11.81 -9.80
N PHE A 342 -11.78 11.09 -10.28
CA PHE A 342 -12.77 11.62 -11.23
C PHE A 342 -14.04 12.13 -10.54
N ASP A 343 -14.35 11.54 -9.38
CA ASP A 343 -15.54 11.83 -8.60
C ASP A 343 -15.25 11.62 -7.10
N LYS A 344 -15.48 12.66 -6.31
CA LYS A 344 -15.23 12.62 -4.85
C LYS A 344 -16.13 11.64 -4.09
N ASN A 345 -17.21 11.18 -4.73
CA ASN A 345 -18.17 10.29 -4.10
C ASN A 345 -17.93 8.80 -4.42
N SER A 346 -16.93 8.51 -5.25
CA SER A 346 -16.64 7.15 -5.69
C SER A 346 -15.37 6.58 -5.08
N LEU A 347 -15.42 5.28 -4.81
CA LEU A 347 -14.33 4.49 -4.25
C LEU A 347 -13.97 3.37 -5.23
N TYR A 348 -12.68 3.25 -5.53
CA TYR A 348 -12.13 2.09 -6.25
C TYR A 348 -11.61 1.07 -5.25
N VAL A 349 -11.96 -0.18 -5.47
CA VAL A 349 -11.48 -1.33 -4.71
C VAL A 349 -10.94 -2.37 -5.69
N GLY A 350 -9.89 -3.08 -5.32
CA GLY A 350 -9.29 -4.06 -6.21
C GLY A 350 -8.47 -5.11 -5.48
N GLY A 351 -8.23 -6.22 -6.16
CA GLY A 351 -7.49 -7.31 -5.57
C GLY A 351 -7.37 -8.49 -6.52
N TYR A 352 -7.54 -9.68 -6.00
CA TYR A 352 -7.50 -10.90 -6.77
C TYR A 352 -8.61 -11.86 -6.34
N ASP A 353 -8.92 -12.73 -7.25
CA ASP A 353 -9.83 -13.83 -7.10
C ASP A 353 -9.03 -15.12 -7.13
N CYS A 354 -9.12 -15.93 -6.09
CA CYS A 354 -8.38 -17.17 -6.00
C CYS A 354 -9.31 -18.37 -6.01
N ASN A 355 -8.95 -19.38 -6.79
CA ASN A 355 -9.57 -20.69 -6.73
C ASN A 355 -9.33 -21.38 -5.38
N GLN A 356 -10.21 -22.27 -5.00
CA GLN A 356 -10.34 -22.95 -3.70
C GLN A 356 -9.07 -23.60 -3.12
N SER A 357 -7.99 -23.67 -3.86
CA SER A 357 -6.78 -24.38 -3.44
C SER A 357 -5.83 -23.58 -2.55
N GLY A 358 -6.08 -22.30 -2.30
CA GLY A 358 -5.20 -21.45 -1.48
C GLY A 358 -3.78 -21.25 -2.02
N ILE A 359 -3.46 -21.88 -3.13
CA ILE A 359 -2.20 -21.73 -3.86
C ILE A 359 -2.47 -20.83 -5.06
N PRO A 360 -1.59 -19.89 -5.38
CA PRO A 360 -1.80 -18.91 -6.44
C PRO A 360 -1.78 -19.51 -7.85
N LYS A 361 -2.57 -20.51 -8.10
CA LYS A 361 -2.81 -21.04 -9.44
C LYS A 361 -4.15 -20.53 -9.93
N ASN A 362 -4.15 -19.83 -11.04
CA ASN A 362 -5.32 -19.24 -11.70
C ASN A 362 -5.92 -18.01 -10.97
N LEU A 363 -5.09 -17.17 -10.39
CA LEU A 363 -5.53 -15.87 -9.89
C LEU A 363 -5.99 -14.99 -11.06
N THR A 364 -7.06 -14.24 -10.82
CA THR A 364 -7.56 -13.23 -11.77
C THR A 364 -7.67 -11.90 -11.02
N ALA A 365 -7.05 -10.86 -11.56
CA ALA A 365 -7.20 -9.51 -11.05
C ALA A 365 -8.64 -9.03 -11.22
N TRP A 366 -9.13 -8.29 -10.26
CA TRP A 366 -10.40 -7.59 -10.36
C TRP A 366 -10.26 -6.16 -9.81
N ALA A 367 -11.07 -5.27 -10.32
CA ALA A 367 -11.27 -3.95 -9.76
C ALA A 367 -12.74 -3.57 -9.90
N ASP A 368 -13.21 -2.81 -8.94
CA ASP A 368 -14.57 -2.35 -8.86
C ASP A 368 -14.62 -0.88 -8.49
N VAL A 369 -15.70 -0.21 -8.85
CA VAL A 369 -15.98 1.18 -8.49
C VAL A 369 -17.41 1.32 -8.03
N GLY A 370 -17.63 2.00 -6.93
CA GLY A 370 -18.96 2.27 -6.40
C GLY A 370 -19.03 3.57 -5.64
N LEU A 371 -20.23 4.04 -5.36
CA LEU A 371 -20.43 5.21 -4.52
C LEU A 371 -20.02 4.90 -3.07
N ILE A 372 -19.38 5.85 -2.42
CA ILE A 372 -19.01 5.73 -1.01
C ILE A 372 -20.24 5.41 -0.14
N THR A 373 -21.38 6.01 -0.44
CA THR A 373 -22.64 5.74 0.25
C THR A 373 -23.09 4.30 0.15
N ASP A 374 -22.81 3.61 -0.95
CA ASP A 374 -23.13 2.19 -1.13
C ASP A 374 -22.27 1.30 -0.23
N TYR A 375 -21.01 1.69 -0.01
CA TYR A 375 -20.09 1.01 0.92
C TYR A 375 -20.42 1.29 2.38
N LEU A 376 -21.00 2.45 2.69
CA LEU A 376 -21.37 2.85 4.04
C LEU A 376 -22.79 2.44 4.43
N ALA A 377 -23.64 2.06 3.48
CA ALA A 377 -24.99 1.54 3.72
C ALA A 377 -24.91 0.12 4.31
N LEU A 378 -24.65 0.05 5.61
CA LEU A 378 -24.53 -1.18 6.41
C LEU A 378 -25.86 -1.54 7.09
#